data_25d3b65db436dbfa489f89e893c2ead8
#
_entry.id   25d3b65db436dbfa489f89e893c2ead8
#
_cell.length_a   1.000
_cell.length_b   1.000
_cell.length_c   1.000
_cell.angle_alpha   90.00
_cell.angle_beta   90.00
_cell.angle_gamma   90.00
#
_symmetry.space_group_name_H-M   'P 1'
#
loop_
_entity.id
_entity.type
_entity.pdbx_description
1 polymer ?
#
loop_
_entity_poly.entity_id
_entity_poly.type
_entity_poly.pdbx_seq_one_letter_code
_entity_poly.pdbx_strand_id
1 'polypeptide(L)'
;MKTVLVTGSNGLLGQKITEQVLADSSVNLIASNRGLNRYPVDEGYVYETMDILDKEQVKTVLEKYQPDALIHTAAMTNVDTCHENNEACWNLNVEATKYLASLCETMGIHFIYISTDFVFDGLKGPYKEEDEAKPVSFYGESKLAGEKITQQMKGDWTIIRTILVYGILKDMSRSNIVLWAKGALEKGNPINVVNDQWRMPTLAEDLAKACLLAVEHKAKGIYHISGKDMMSIVELVRRVADFWNLDKSLITEISSDSLGQEAKRPKKTGFILDKAMTDLNYQPHSFEEGLALVSRQLSEGRDQLSGIRGQ
;
A
#
# COMPACT_ATOMS: atom_id res chain seq x y z
N MET A 1 -4.91 21.67 14.13
CA MET A 1 -5.00 20.57 13.16
C MET A 1 -3.59 20.15 12.82
N LYS A 2 -3.27 18.85 12.78
CA LYS A 2 -1.92 18.36 12.44
C LYS A 2 -1.65 18.56 10.96
N THR A 3 -0.43 18.89 10.60
CA THR A 3 0.05 18.93 9.22
C THR A 3 0.72 17.59 8.89
N VAL A 4 0.27 16.91 7.84
CA VAL A 4 0.77 15.59 7.44
C VAL A 4 1.30 15.67 6.01
N LEU A 5 2.55 15.28 5.82
CA LEU A 5 3.16 15.12 4.51
C LEU A 5 3.07 13.65 4.08
N VAL A 6 2.60 13.41 2.85
CA VAL A 6 2.51 12.06 2.26
C VAL A 6 3.39 12.00 1.02
N THR A 7 4.43 11.17 1.04
CA THR A 7 5.21 10.89 -0.17
C THR A 7 4.53 9.81 -0.99
N GLY A 8 4.68 9.84 -2.32
CA GLY A 8 4.04 8.84 -3.18
C GLY A 8 2.52 9.02 -3.31
N SER A 9 2.03 10.25 -3.17
CA SER A 9 0.60 10.59 -3.17
C SER A 9 -0.15 10.18 -4.44
N ASN A 10 0.52 10.02 -5.56
CA ASN A 10 -0.08 9.50 -6.81
C ASN A 10 -0.28 7.98 -6.82
N GLY A 11 0.23 7.25 -5.82
CA GLY A 11 0.00 5.82 -5.66
C GLY A 11 -1.36 5.51 -5.04
N LEU A 12 -1.75 4.22 -5.05
CA LEU A 12 -3.06 3.79 -4.54
C LEU A 12 -3.30 4.24 -3.10
N LEU A 13 -2.37 3.96 -2.19
CA LEU A 13 -2.49 4.38 -0.78
C LEU A 13 -2.51 5.90 -0.65
N GLY A 14 -1.61 6.61 -1.35
CA GLY A 14 -1.53 8.07 -1.28
C GLY A 14 -2.82 8.75 -1.74
N GLN A 15 -3.44 8.28 -2.83
CA GLN A 15 -4.73 8.79 -3.28
C GLN A 15 -5.86 8.49 -2.27
N LYS A 16 -5.85 7.31 -1.62
CA LYS A 16 -6.87 6.98 -0.60
C LYS A 16 -6.70 7.78 0.68
N ILE A 17 -5.48 8.13 1.08
CA ILE A 17 -5.25 9.08 2.17
C ILE A 17 -5.79 10.46 1.79
N THR A 18 -5.51 10.95 0.58
CA THR A 18 -6.05 12.23 0.08
C THR A 18 -7.59 12.23 0.07
N GLU A 19 -8.20 11.15 -0.43
CA GLU A 19 -9.66 10.99 -0.48
C GLU A 19 -10.29 11.07 0.92
N GLN A 20 -9.72 10.39 1.91
CA GLN A 20 -10.24 10.41 3.29
C GLN A 20 -10.06 11.78 3.96
N VAL A 21 -8.92 12.42 3.77
CA VAL A 21 -8.68 13.75 4.32
C VAL A 21 -9.65 14.79 3.73
N LEU A 22 -9.96 14.70 2.44
CA LEU A 22 -10.93 15.56 1.81
C LEU A 22 -12.37 15.35 2.34
N ALA A 23 -12.68 14.12 2.76
CA ALA A 23 -14.01 13.79 3.29
C ALA A 23 -14.22 14.28 4.74
N ASP A 24 -13.18 14.24 5.59
CA ASP A 24 -13.31 14.53 7.03
C ASP A 24 -12.51 15.75 7.51
N SER A 25 -11.65 16.31 6.67
CA SER A 25 -10.78 17.45 6.99
C SER A 25 -10.00 17.27 8.30
N SER A 26 -9.61 16.04 8.61
CA SER A 26 -8.99 15.66 9.90
C SER A 26 -7.57 16.22 10.07
N VAL A 27 -6.87 16.48 8.98
CA VAL A 27 -5.49 17.00 8.94
C VAL A 27 -5.29 18.03 7.82
N ASN A 28 -4.24 18.86 7.94
CA ASN A 28 -3.73 19.65 6.82
C ASN A 28 -2.81 18.75 5.99
N LEU A 29 -3.24 18.33 4.80
CA LEU A 29 -2.50 17.42 3.95
C LEU A 29 -1.56 18.15 2.99
N ILE A 30 -0.30 17.71 2.99
CA ILE A 30 0.68 18.00 1.95
C ILE A 30 0.90 16.69 1.17
N ALA A 31 0.29 16.58 0.01
CA ALA A 31 0.44 15.45 -0.88
C ALA A 31 1.66 15.65 -1.77
N SER A 32 2.58 14.67 -1.85
CA SER A 32 3.81 14.84 -2.60
C SER A 32 4.16 13.65 -3.48
N ASN A 33 4.64 13.94 -4.69
CA ASN A 33 5.19 12.97 -5.61
C ASN A 33 6.14 13.68 -6.62
N ARG A 34 6.97 12.92 -7.34
CA ARG A 34 7.97 13.45 -8.30
C ARG A 34 7.40 13.94 -9.64
N GLY A 35 6.12 13.94 -9.88
CA GLY A 35 5.49 14.38 -11.12
C GLY A 35 4.26 15.22 -10.86
N LEU A 36 3.47 15.44 -11.89
CA LEU A 36 2.22 16.17 -11.78
C LEU A 36 1.23 15.44 -10.86
N ASN A 37 0.35 16.21 -10.21
CA ASN A 37 -0.76 15.67 -9.46
C ASN A 37 -1.64 14.80 -10.35
N ARG A 38 -1.95 13.58 -9.89
CA ARG A 38 -2.86 12.65 -10.59
C ARG A 38 -4.21 12.50 -9.90
N TYR A 39 -4.36 13.08 -8.73
CA TYR A 39 -5.67 13.12 -8.09
C TYR A 39 -6.51 14.21 -8.74
N PRO A 40 -7.77 13.94 -9.13
CA PRO A 40 -8.55 14.85 -9.99
C PRO A 40 -9.07 16.11 -9.30
N VAL A 41 -8.92 16.21 -7.98
CA VAL A 41 -9.32 17.38 -7.19
C VAL A 41 -8.06 18.08 -6.70
N ASP A 42 -7.97 19.40 -6.96
CA ASP A 42 -6.80 20.22 -6.58
C ASP A 42 -7.06 21.10 -5.35
N GLU A 43 -8.28 21.06 -4.80
CA GLU A 43 -8.69 21.86 -3.64
C GLU A 43 -8.74 21.02 -2.36
N GLY A 44 -8.60 21.67 -1.21
CA GLY A 44 -8.70 21.04 0.12
C GLY A 44 -7.41 20.41 0.65
N TYR A 45 -6.32 20.46 -0.10
CA TYR A 45 -4.97 20.04 0.30
C TYR A 45 -3.92 20.78 -0.54
N VAL A 46 -2.66 20.65 -0.15
CA VAL A 46 -1.54 21.19 -0.94
C VAL A 46 -0.87 20.03 -1.69
N TYR A 47 -0.63 20.23 -2.99
CA TYR A 47 0.22 19.34 -3.77
C TYR A 47 1.61 19.95 -3.95
N GLU A 48 2.66 19.20 -3.64
CA GLU A 48 4.05 19.62 -3.76
C GLU A 48 4.84 18.61 -4.59
N THR A 49 5.48 19.07 -5.66
CA THR A 49 6.36 18.21 -6.45
C THR A 49 7.67 17.98 -5.69
N MET A 50 7.99 16.72 -5.42
CA MET A 50 9.20 16.34 -4.70
C MET A 50 9.67 14.96 -5.17
N ASP A 51 10.90 14.84 -5.66
CA ASP A 51 11.56 13.56 -5.83
C ASP A 51 12.27 13.19 -4.52
N ILE A 52 11.91 12.05 -3.94
CA ILE A 52 12.53 11.60 -2.68
C ILE A 52 14.01 11.20 -2.84
N LEU A 53 14.50 11.05 -4.07
CA LEU A 53 15.92 10.86 -4.37
C LEU A 53 16.71 12.18 -4.41
N ASP A 54 16.03 13.31 -4.55
CA ASP A 54 16.63 14.65 -4.52
C ASP A 54 16.64 15.20 -3.10
N LYS A 55 17.80 15.15 -2.46
CA LYS A 55 17.97 15.54 -1.07
C LYS A 55 17.64 17.02 -0.81
N GLU A 56 17.93 17.90 -1.76
CA GLU A 56 17.65 19.34 -1.62
C GLU A 56 16.14 19.61 -1.72
N GLN A 57 15.43 18.96 -2.66
CA GLN A 57 13.98 19.06 -2.71
C GLN A 57 13.33 18.55 -1.42
N VAL A 58 13.75 17.39 -0.94
CA VAL A 58 13.21 16.80 0.31
C VAL A 58 13.41 17.76 1.47
N LYS A 59 14.63 18.30 1.65
CA LYS A 59 14.94 19.24 2.73
C LYS A 59 14.10 20.51 2.61
N THR A 60 14.03 21.11 1.42
CA THR A 60 13.25 22.33 1.15
C THR A 60 11.78 22.16 1.50
N VAL A 61 11.17 21.04 1.09
CA VAL A 61 9.75 20.75 1.35
C VAL A 61 9.51 20.56 2.85
N LEU A 62 10.35 19.80 3.55
CA LEU A 62 10.21 19.59 5.00
C LEU A 62 10.40 20.89 5.78
N GLU A 63 11.38 21.72 5.43
CA GLU A 63 11.60 23.03 6.06
C GLU A 63 10.45 24.01 5.79
N LYS A 64 9.89 24.00 4.59
CA LYS A 64 8.75 24.85 4.18
C LYS A 64 7.48 24.55 4.97
N TYR A 65 7.15 23.28 5.12
CA TYR A 65 5.87 22.87 5.70
C TYR A 65 5.93 22.44 7.15
N GLN A 66 7.09 22.06 7.66
CA GLN A 66 7.32 21.60 9.05
C GLN A 66 6.21 20.65 9.52
N PRO A 67 5.95 19.53 8.83
CA PRO A 67 4.82 18.66 9.13
C PRO A 67 4.97 18.02 10.50
N ASP A 68 3.85 17.77 11.19
CA ASP A 68 3.81 16.99 12.45
C ASP A 68 4.11 15.51 12.21
N ALA A 69 3.74 15.00 11.03
CA ALA A 69 3.99 13.61 10.62
C ALA A 69 4.29 13.50 9.13
N LEU A 70 5.11 12.50 8.77
CA LEU A 70 5.40 12.11 7.40
C LEU A 70 5.00 10.66 7.18
N ILE A 71 4.05 10.41 6.26
CA ILE A 71 3.65 9.07 5.83
C ILE A 71 4.42 8.73 4.55
N HIS A 72 5.39 7.81 4.67
CA HIS A 72 6.27 7.44 3.57
C HIS A 72 5.70 6.26 2.79
N THR A 73 4.94 6.55 1.71
CA THR A 73 4.35 5.53 0.84
C THR A 73 5.12 5.31 -0.47
N ALA A 74 6.02 6.22 -0.84
CA ALA A 74 6.80 6.11 -2.06
C ALA A 74 7.80 4.95 -1.97
N ALA A 75 7.70 4.00 -2.89
CA ALA A 75 8.60 2.85 -2.97
C ALA A 75 8.53 2.18 -4.35
N MET A 76 9.57 1.43 -4.70
CA MET A 76 9.51 0.42 -5.75
C MET A 76 8.91 -0.85 -5.15
N THR A 77 7.71 -1.24 -5.59
CA THR A 77 6.93 -2.33 -4.99
C THR A 77 6.78 -3.57 -5.88
N ASN A 78 7.17 -3.47 -7.15
CA ASN A 78 7.15 -4.62 -8.06
C ASN A 78 8.35 -5.52 -7.75
N VAL A 79 8.08 -6.75 -7.35
CA VAL A 79 9.09 -7.72 -6.87
C VAL A 79 10.07 -8.10 -7.99
N ASP A 80 9.57 -8.32 -9.21
CA ASP A 80 10.39 -8.68 -10.37
C ASP A 80 11.27 -7.50 -10.80
N THR A 81 10.70 -6.29 -10.89
CA THR A 81 11.47 -5.07 -11.18
C THR A 81 12.56 -4.80 -10.14
N CYS A 82 12.28 -5.06 -8.84
CA CYS A 82 13.31 -4.94 -7.80
C CYS A 82 14.43 -6.00 -7.96
N HIS A 83 14.09 -7.18 -8.45
CA HIS A 83 15.07 -8.23 -8.75
C HIS A 83 15.93 -7.88 -9.95
N GLU A 84 15.34 -7.36 -11.01
CA GLU A 84 16.03 -6.94 -12.24
C GLU A 84 16.89 -5.69 -12.04
N ASN A 85 16.45 -4.75 -11.18
CA ASN A 85 17.06 -3.44 -10.95
C ASN A 85 17.37 -3.21 -9.47
N ASN A 86 18.24 -4.04 -8.90
CA ASN A 86 18.58 -4.02 -7.48
C ASN A 86 19.08 -2.65 -6.99
N GLU A 87 19.92 -1.98 -7.76
CA GLU A 87 20.46 -0.67 -7.40
C GLU A 87 19.37 0.40 -7.33
N ALA A 88 18.52 0.48 -8.33
CA ALA A 88 17.41 1.44 -8.33
C ALA A 88 16.40 1.15 -7.19
N CYS A 89 16.12 -0.13 -6.92
CA CYS A 89 15.28 -0.55 -5.82
C CYS A 89 15.91 -0.15 -4.47
N TRP A 90 17.21 -0.39 -4.28
CA TRP A 90 17.93 -0.03 -3.06
C TRP A 90 17.95 1.49 -2.83
N ASN A 91 18.30 2.25 -3.87
CA ASN A 91 18.34 3.71 -3.79
C ASN A 91 16.97 4.29 -3.40
N LEU A 92 15.88 3.78 -4.00
CA LEU A 92 14.55 4.29 -3.72
C LEU A 92 13.99 3.80 -2.36
N ASN A 93 14.14 2.50 -2.05
CA ASN A 93 13.52 1.91 -0.86
C ASN A 93 14.37 2.06 0.40
N VAL A 94 15.69 2.22 0.27
CA VAL A 94 16.62 2.25 1.41
C VAL A 94 17.28 3.61 1.58
N GLU A 95 18.01 4.10 0.57
CA GLU A 95 18.78 5.36 0.74
C GLU A 95 17.86 6.58 0.88
N ALA A 96 16.77 6.65 0.10
CA ALA A 96 15.78 7.72 0.26
C ALA A 96 15.08 7.62 1.62
N THR A 97 14.71 6.42 2.07
CA THR A 97 14.12 6.19 3.40
C THR A 97 15.08 6.65 4.50
N LYS A 98 16.37 6.31 4.39
CA LYS A 98 17.40 6.71 5.35
C LYS A 98 17.50 8.23 5.48
N TYR A 99 17.50 8.93 4.35
CA TYR A 99 17.57 10.38 4.35
C TYR A 99 16.33 11.03 4.95
N LEU A 100 15.11 10.57 4.54
CA LEU A 100 13.85 11.04 5.12
C LEU A 100 13.78 10.81 6.63
N ALA A 101 14.12 9.61 7.10
CA ALA A 101 14.14 9.26 8.52
C ALA A 101 15.09 10.17 9.32
N SER A 102 16.29 10.45 8.80
CA SER A 102 17.27 11.34 9.43
C SER A 102 16.75 12.77 9.56
N LEU A 103 16.09 13.30 8.53
CA LEU A 103 15.49 14.64 8.61
C LEU A 103 14.31 14.67 9.56
N CYS A 104 13.43 13.66 9.52
CA CYS A 104 12.30 13.56 10.44
C CYS A 104 12.79 13.51 11.92
N GLU A 105 13.84 12.73 12.21
CA GLU A 105 14.45 12.69 13.54
C GLU A 105 14.97 14.07 13.96
N THR A 106 15.71 14.76 13.09
CA THR A 106 16.29 16.06 13.36
C THR A 106 15.23 17.15 13.61
N MET A 107 14.11 17.07 12.88
CA MET A 107 13.03 18.06 12.93
C MET A 107 11.91 17.69 13.91
N GLY A 108 11.98 16.53 14.57
CA GLY A 108 10.95 16.04 15.49
C GLY A 108 9.64 15.64 14.80
N ILE A 109 9.71 15.21 13.54
CA ILE A 109 8.57 14.78 12.74
C ILE A 109 8.29 13.29 12.99
N HIS A 110 7.04 12.92 13.28
CA HIS A 110 6.63 11.52 13.40
C HIS A 110 6.75 10.81 12.05
N PHE A 111 7.67 9.85 11.93
CA PHE A 111 7.92 9.12 10.69
C PHE A 111 7.11 7.83 10.62
N ILE A 112 6.20 7.71 9.63
CA ILE A 112 5.38 6.54 9.40
C ILE A 112 5.84 5.84 8.12
N TYR A 113 6.46 4.67 8.27
CA TYR A 113 7.03 3.88 7.19
C TYR A 113 6.07 2.77 6.77
N ILE A 114 5.71 2.72 5.48
CA ILE A 114 4.89 1.63 4.94
C ILE A 114 5.80 0.49 4.51
N SER A 115 5.66 -0.65 5.16
CA SER A 115 6.37 -1.90 4.89
C SER A 115 5.43 -2.98 4.32
N THR A 116 5.86 -4.23 4.30
CA THR A 116 5.22 -5.32 3.57
C THR A 116 5.33 -6.65 4.32
N ASP A 117 4.43 -7.58 4.00
CA ASP A 117 4.52 -8.98 4.40
C ASP A 117 5.71 -9.74 3.78
N PHE A 118 6.31 -9.21 2.72
CA PHE A 118 7.51 -9.78 2.07
C PHE A 118 8.78 -9.71 2.94
N VAL A 119 8.71 -9.08 4.11
CA VAL A 119 9.78 -9.19 5.12
C VAL A 119 9.85 -10.58 5.77
N PHE A 120 8.83 -11.41 5.59
CA PHE A 120 8.75 -12.77 6.12
C PHE A 120 9.04 -13.85 5.07
N ASP A 121 9.46 -15.03 5.53
CA ASP A 121 9.76 -16.19 4.67
C ASP A 121 8.52 -16.92 4.13
N GLY A 122 7.37 -16.71 4.74
CA GLY A 122 6.12 -17.37 4.37
C GLY A 122 5.98 -18.81 4.85
N LEU A 123 6.76 -19.27 5.83
CA LEU A 123 6.71 -20.64 6.34
C LEU A 123 5.72 -20.83 7.49
N LYS A 124 5.44 -19.79 8.28
CA LYS A 124 4.69 -19.88 9.55
C LYS A 124 3.43 -19.02 9.62
N GLY A 125 3.16 -18.14 8.63
CA GLY A 125 2.03 -17.20 8.69
C GLY A 125 0.68 -17.82 9.11
N PRO A 126 -0.19 -17.09 9.82
CA PRO A 126 -0.11 -15.63 10.05
C PRO A 126 0.95 -15.24 11.10
N TYR A 127 1.58 -14.08 10.88
CA TYR A 127 2.68 -13.56 11.70
C TYR A 127 2.20 -12.49 12.69
N LYS A 128 2.91 -12.39 13.83
CA LYS A 128 2.84 -11.27 14.78
C LYS A 128 3.96 -10.27 14.50
N GLU A 129 3.84 -9.07 15.05
CA GLU A 129 4.80 -7.98 14.87
C GLU A 129 6.20 -8.30 15.37
N GLU A 130 6.30 -9.12 16.43
CA GLU A 130 7.55 -9.58 17.05
C GLU A 130 8.19 -10.78 16.34
N ASP A 131 7.51 -11.43 15.38
CA ASP A 131 8.07 -12.56 14.66
C ASP A 131 9.28 -12.12 13.82
N GLU A 132 10.28 -13.03 13.77
CA GLU A 132 11.54 -12.76 13.08
C GLU A 132 11.32 -12.57 11.56
N ALA A 133 11.75 -11.44 11.05
CA ALA A 133 11.72 -11.12 9.63
C ALA A 133 12.86 -11.85 8.89
N LYS A 134 12.50 -12.64 7.85
CA LYS A 134 13.41 -13.42 6.99
C LYS A 134 12.95 -13.31 5.54
N PRO A 135 13.25 -12.21 4.84
CA PRO A 135 12.82 -12.01 3.46
C PRO A 135 13.43 -13.05 2.51
N VAL A 136 12.68 -13.44 1.47
CA VAL A 136 13.11 -14.40 0.45
C VAL A 136 13.32 -13.73 -0.92
N SER A 137 13.16 -12.42 -1.02
CA SER A 137 13.31 -11.63 -2.24
C SER A 137 14.04 -10.32 -1.98
N PHE A 138 14.69 -9.78 -3.00
CA PHE A 138 15.40 -8.50 -2.89
C PHE A 138 14.45 -7.34 -2.50
N TYR A 139 13.22 -7.34 -3.00
CA TYR A 139 12.17 -6.39 -2.54
C TYR A 139 11.98 -6.48 -1.03
N GLY A 140 11.77 -7.69 -0.50
CA GLY A 140 11.61 -7.92 0.94
C GLY A 140 12.84 -7.48 1.74
N GLU A 141 14.05 -7.75 1.24
CA GLU A 141 15.30 -7.30 1.86
C GLU A 141 15.40 -5.77 1.90
N SER A 142 15.07 -5.08 0.80
CA SER A 142 15.06 -3.62 0.74
C SER A 142 14.07 -3.00 1.72
N LYS A 143 12.86 -3.59 1.84
CA LYS A 143 11.83 -3.13 2.79
C LYS A 143 12.26 -3.37 4.24
N LEU A 144 12.85 -4.53 4.54
CA LEU A 144 13.39 -4.83 5.88
C LEU A 144 14.56 -3.90 6.24
N ALA A 145 15.41 -3.53 5.28
CA ALA A 145 16.45 -2.53 5.51
C ALA A 145 15.85 -1.17 5.90
N GLY A 146 14.78 -0.73 5.23
CA GLY A 146 14.02 0.47 5.59
C GLY A 146 13.40 0.38 7.01
N GLU A 147 12.86 -0.78 7.39
CA GLU A 147 12.38 -1.01 8.78
C GLU A 147 13.51 -0.84 9.80
N LYS A 148 14.67 -1.44 9.55
CA LYS A 148 15.84 -1.35 10.46
C LYS A 148 16.33 0.10 10.62
N ILE A 149 16.33 0.88 9.54
CA ILE A 149 16.64 2.31 9.58
C ILE A 149 15.63 3.03 10.46
N THR A 150 14.33 2.81 10.25
CA THR A 150 13.25 3.43 11.01
C THR A 150 13.33 3.07 12.49
N GLN A 151 13.61 1.81 12.83
CA GLN A 151 13.76 1.35 14.23
C GLN A 151 14.97 1.96 14.96
N GLN A 152 15.99 2.41 14.23
CA GLN A 152 17.17 3.07 14.81
C GLN A 152 16.95 4.54 15.14
N MET A 153 15.84 5.14 14.68
CA MET A 153 15.50 6.53 15.02
C MET A 153 15.26 6.69 16.51
N LYS A 154 15.75 7.81 17.06
CA LYS A 154 15.49 8.20 18.46
C LYS A 154 14.16 8.95 18.61
N GLY A 155 13.62 9.48 17.51
CA GLY A 155 12.35 10.20 17.45
C GLY A 155 11.12 9.27 17.41
N ASP A 156 9.97 9.88 17.14
CA ASP A 156 8.71 9.15 17.02
C ASP A 156 8.63 8.47 15.65
N TRP A 157 8.39 7.15 15.64
CA TRP A 157 8.24 6.38 14.42
C TRP A 157 7.18 5.28 14.53
N THR A 158 6.58 4.96 13.38
CA THR A 158 5.66 3.82 13.20
C THR A 158 6.04 3.07 11.94
N ILE A 159 6.03 1.75 11.99
CA ILE A 159 6.12 0.89 10.81
C ILE A 159 4.77 0.22 10.61
N ILE A 160 4.18 0.38 9.43
CA ILE A 160 2.94 -0.30 9.04
C ILE A 160 3.31 -1.36 8.01
N ARG A 161 3.24 -2.65 8.37
CA ARG A 161 3.35 -3.76 7.44
C ARG A 161 1.97 -4.06 6.85
N THR A 162 1.89 -4.21 5.53
CA THR A 162 0.63 -4.50 4.83
C THR A 162 0.79 -5.61 3.81
N ILE A 163 -0.32 -6.18 3.32
CA ILE A 163 -0.36 -7.34 2.42
C ILE A 163 -1.26 -7.04 1.22
N LEU A 164 -0.76 -7.27 0.00
CA LEU A 164 -1.55 -7.37 -1.24
C LEU A 164 -2.68 -6.32 -1.31
N VAL A 165 -2.30 -5.04 -1.38
CA VAL A 165 -3.24 -3.93 -1.34
C VAL A 165 -4.06 -3.86 -2.63
N TYR A 166 -5.39 -3.76 -2.49
CA TYR A 166 -6.31 -3.60 -3.61
C TYR A 166 -7.25 -2.40 -3.41
N GLY A 167 -7.78 -1.86 -4.50
CA GLY A 167 -8.66 -0.69 -4.51
C GLY A 167 -8.64 -0.01 -5.88
N ILE A 168 -9.22 1.19 -5.97
CA ILE A 168 -9.33 1.96 -7.21
C ILE A 168 -8.43 3.20 -7.15
N LEU A 169 -7.55 3.33 -8.15
CA LEU A 169 -6.88 4.60 -8.48
C LEU A 169 -7.83 5.46 -9.33
N LYS A 170 -7.96 6.74 -9.02
CA LYS A 170 -8.84 7.65 -9.78
C LYS A 170 -8.43 7.79 -11.25
N ASP A 171 -7.13 7.73 -11.54
CA ASP A 171 -6.58 7.80 -12.90
C ASP A 171 -6.47 6.43 -13.59
N MET A 172 -6.86 5.35 -12.93
CA MET A 172 -6.79 3.96 -13.43
C MET A 172 -5.43 3.55 -14.02
N SER A 173 -4.36 4.27 -13.66
CA SER A 173 -3.03 4.09 -14.25
C SER A 173 -2.33 2.80 -13.84
N ARG A 174 -2.82 2.12 -12.81
CA ARG A 174 -2.29 0.85 -12.30
C ARG A 174 -3.43 -0.11 -11.97
N SER A 175 -3.17 -1.39 -12.21
CA SER A 175 -4.05 -2.48 -11.83
C SER A 175 -3.58 -3.14 -10.53
N ASN A 176 -4.45 -3.91 -9.93
CA ASN A 176 -4.18 -4.82 -8.82
C ASN A 176 -4.87 -6.16 -9.10
N ILE A 177 -4.65 -7.15 -8.25
CA ILE A 177 -5.14 -8.52 -8.50
C ILE A 177 -6.67 -8.59 -8.67
N VAL A 178 -7.44 -7.79 -7.95
CA VAL A 178 -8.91 -7.76 -8.04
C VAL A 178 -9.34 -7.20 -9.40
N LEU A 179 -8.79 -6.06 -9.81
CA LEU A 179 -9.11 -5.42 -11.09
C LEU A 179 -8.60 -6.23 -12.27
N TRP A 180 -7.42 -6.84 -12.13
CA TRP A 180 -6.88 -7.74 -13.15
C TRP A 180 -7.77 -8.95 -13.38
N ALA A 181 -8.15 -9.67 -12.31
CA ALA A 181 -8.99 -10.85 -12.41
C ALA A 181 -10.36 -10.49 -12.99
N LYS A 182 -11.02 -9.45 -12.44
CA LYS A 182 -12.30 -8.95 -12.94
C LYS A 182 -12.21 -8.62 -14.44
N GLY A 183 -11.24 -7.78 -14.83
CA GLY A 183 -11.14 -7.30 -16.22
C GLY A 183 -10.76 -8.39 -17.22
N ALA A 184 -10.01 -9.42 -16.83
CA ALA A 184 -9.70 -10.57 -17.68
C ALA A 184 -10.93 -11.46 -17.89
N LEU A 185 -11.61 -11.83 -16.80
CA LEU A 185 -12.79 -12.70 -16.84
C LEU A 185 -13.99 -12.04 -17.53
N GLU A 186 -14.22 -10.74 -17.37
CA GLU A 186 -15.25 -9.98 -18.11
C GLU A 186 -15.05 -10.01 -19.63
N LYS A 187 -13.79 -10.10 -20.07
CA LYS A 187 -13.45 -10.22 -21.50
C LYS A 187 -13.48 -11.66 -22.02
N GLY A 188 -13.82 -12.63 -21.18
CA GLY A 188 -13.77 -14.04 -21.52
C GLY A 188 -12.36 -14.61 -21.69
N ASN A 189 -11.34 -13.96 -21.15
CA ASN A 189 -9.96 -14.40 -21.25
C ASN A 189 -9.65 -15.45 -20.19
N PRO A 190 -9.08 -16.62 -20.55
CA PRO A 190 -8.60 -17.59 -19.57
C PRO A 190 -7.39 -17.02 -18.80
N ILE A 191 -7.30 -17.35 -17.52
CA ILE A 191 -6.24 -16.90 -16.62
C ILE A 191 -5.63 -18.06 -15.85
N ASN A 192 -4.31 -18.03 -15.68
CA ASN A 192 -3.56 -18.95 -14.82
C ASN A 192 -3.36 -18.31 -13.46
N VAL A 193 -3.76 -18.99 -12.40
CA VAL A 193 -3.74 -18.46 -11.04
C VAL A 193 -3.05 -19.43 -10.09
N VAL A 194 -2.08 -18.94 -9.30
CA VAL A 194 -1.33 -19.78 -8.35
C VAL A 194 -2.23 -20.24 -7.20
N ASN A 195 -2.12 -21.53 -6.83
CA ASN A 195 -2.90 -22.14 -5.77
C ASN A 195 -2.12 -22.39 -4.47
N ASP A 196 -0.80 -22.16 -4.48
CA ASP A 196 0.14 -22.44 -3.38
C ASP A 196 0.66 -21.16 -2.68
N GLN A 197 0.03 -20.02 -2.92
CA GLN A 197 0.30 -18.77 -2.21
C GLN A 197 -0.95 -18.29 -1.45
N TRP A 198 -0.75 -17.88 -0.17
CA TRP A 198 -1.81 -17.47 0.75
C TRP A 198 -1.57 -16.05 1.24
N ARG A 199 -2.62 -15.21 1.24
CA ARG A 199 -2.55 -13.79 1.61
C ARG A 199 -3.80 -13.37 2.41
N MET A 200 -3.66 -12.23 3.10
CA MET A 200 -4.77 -11.47 3.68
C MET A 200 -4.86 -10.12 2.93
N PRO A 201 -5.64 -10.04 1.83
CA PRO A 201 -5.66 -8.85 0.97
C PRO A 201 -6.18 -7.63 1.75
N THR A 202 -5.54 -6.49 1.57
CA THR A 202 -5.82 -5.24 2.27
C THR A 202 -6.59 -4.28 1.38
N LEU A 203 -7.77 -3.83 1.81
CA LEU A 203 -8.46 -2.72 1.14
C LEU A 203 -7.65 -1.42 1.34
N ALA A 204 -7.44 -0.67 0.27
CA ALA A 204 -6.63 0.54 0.32
C ALA A 204 -7.21 1.64 1.21
N GLU A 205 -8.53 1.70 1.33
CA GLU A 205 -9.27 2.58 2.24
C GLU A 205 -8.97 2.25 3.71
N ASP A 206 -8.93 0.96 4.07
CA ASP A 206 -8.59 0.51 5.43
C ASP A 206 -7.15 0.85 5.78
N LEU A 207 -6.23 0.65 4.83
CA LEU A 207 -4.83 1.01 5.02
C LEU A 207 -4.64 2.52 5.18
N ALA A 208 -5.35 3.32 4.39
CA ALA A 208 -5.34 4.79 4.51
C ALA A 208 -5.86 5.23 5.87
N LYS A 209 -6.97 4.64 6.34
CA LYS A 209 -7.52 4.89 7.68
C LYS A 209 -6.53 4.53 8.77
N ALA A 210 -5.86 3.38 8.67
CA ALA A 210 -4.84 2.96 9.63
C ALA A 210 -3.65 3.93 9.68
N CYS A 211 -3.22 4.49 8.54
CA CYS A 211 -2.18 5.51 8.48
C CYS A 211 -2.60 6.79 9.23
N LEU A 212 -3.83 7.26 9.03
CA LEU A 212 -4.35 8.45 9.70
C LEU A 212 -4.55 8.21 11.20
N LEU A 213 -5.05 7.03 11.61
CA LEU A 213 -5.12 6.63 13.01
C LEU A 213 -3.72 6.57 13.66
N ALA A 214 -2.71 6.09 12.96
CA ALA A 214 -1.32 6.10 13.47
C ALA A 214 -0.82 7.53 13.73
N VAL A 215 -1.18 8.50 12.86
CA VAL A 215 -0.91 9.93 13.11
C VAL A 215 -1.68 10.45 14.31
N GLU A 216 -2.99 10.16 14.37
CA GLU A 216 -3.89 10.63 15.43
C GLU A 216 -3.43 10.18 16.81
N HIS A 217 -3.17 8.89 16.96
CA HIS A 217 -2.76 8.24 18.22
C HIS A 217 -1.26 8.39 18.54
N LYS A 218 -0.46 9.02 17.66
CA LYS A 218 1.00 9.04 17.77
C LYS A 218 1.56 7.64 18.01
N ALA A 219 1.11 6.70 17.20
CA ALA A 219 1.44 5.28 17.33
C ALA A 219 2.96 5.04 17.32
N LYS A 220 3.42 4.07 18.12
CA LYS A 220 4.86 3.75 18.23
C LYS A 220 5.11 2.26 18.00
N GLY A 221 6.13 1.99 17.19
CA GLY A 221 6.54 0.63 16.91
C GLY A 221 5.94 0.07 15.62
N ILE A 222 5.88 -1.26 15.52
CA ILE A 222 5.41 -1.98 14.33
C ILE A 222 3.93 -2.33 14.50
N TYR A 223 3.16 -2.17 13.43
CA TYR A 223 1.76 -2.56 13.33
C TYR A 223 1.51 -3.38 12.08
N HIS A 224 0.76 -4.45 12.22
CA HIS A 224 0.26 -5.26 11.12
C HIS A 224 -1.11 -4.77 10.68
N ILE A 225 -1.24 -4.39 9.39
CA ILE A 225 -2.47 -3.84 8.81
C ILE A 225 -2.81 -4.64 7.55
N SER A 226 -3.89 -5.41 7.61
CA SER A 226 -4.43 -6.16 6.47
C SER A 226 -5.94 -6.35 6.59
N GLY A 227 -6.58 -6.93 5.56
CA GLY A 227 -7.92 -7.47 5.71
C GLY A 227 -7.95 -8.62 6.72
N LYS A 228 -9.13 -9.04 7.14
CA LYS A 228 -9.32 -10.11 8.15
C LYS A 228 -9.35 -11.53 7.55
N ASP A 229 -9.54 -11.65 6.23
CA ASP A 229 -9.76 -12.92 5.55
C ASP A 229 -8.45 -13.45 4.95
N MET A 230 -8.02 -14.63 5.41
CA MET A 230 -6.87 -15.33 4.83
C MET A 230 -7.33 -16.32 3.80
N MET A 231 -6.81 -16.22 2.57
CA MET A 231 -7.18 -17.07 1.46
C MET A 231 -6.02 -17.34 0.51
N SER A 232 -6.09 -18.40 -0.28
CA SER A 232 -5.16 -18.60 -1.38
C SER A 232 -5.43 -17.60 -2.52
N ILE A 233 -4.44 -17.37 -3.39
CA ILE A 233 -4.61 -16.46 -4.53
C ILE A 233 -5.70 -16.97 -5.47
N VAL A 234 -5.80 -18.27 -5.69
CA VAL A 234 -6.87 -18.84 -6.53
C VAL A 234 -8.23 -18.68 -5.88
N GLU A 235 -8.33 -18.82 -4.55
CA GLU A 235 -9.58 -18.55 -3.82
C GLU A 235 -9.99 -17.09 -3.94
N LEU A 236 -9.05 -16.15 -3.77
CA LEU A 236 -9.28 -14.71 -3.97
C LEU A 236 -9.90 -14.44 -5.36
N VAL A 237 -9.28 -15.00 -6.42
CA VAL A 237 -9.76 -14.80 -7.79
C VAL A 237 -11.14 -15.43 -8.01
N ARG A 238 -11.41 -16.60 -7.42
CA ARG A 238 -12.74 -17.23 -7.45
C ARG A 238 -13.80 -16.38 -6.73
N ARG A 239 -13.48 -15.80 -5.58
CA ARG A 239 -14.38 -14.88 -4.85
C ARG A 239 -14.64 -13.59 -5.64
N VAL A 240 -13.65 -13.08 -6.37
CA VAL A 240 -13.84 -12.00 -7.35
C VAL A 240 -14.82 -12.41 -8.45
N ALA A 241 -14.65 -13.60 -9.02
CA ALA A 241 -15.55 -14.13 -10.07
C ALA A 241 -16.97 -14.32 -9.53
N ASP A 242 -17.16 -14.89 -8.34
CA ASP A 242 -18.46 -15.07 -7.71
C ASP A 242 -19.15 -13.72 -7.46
N PHE A 243 -18.43 -12.73 -6.95
CA PHE A 243 -19.00 -11.41 -6.63
C PHE A 243 -19.58 -10.69 -7.88
N TRP A 244 -18.92 -10.78 -9.03
CA TRP A 244 -19.38 -10.17 -10.28
C TRP A 244 -20.09 -11.16 -11.23
N ASN A 245 -20.40 -12.38 -10.76
CA ASN A 245 -21.04 -13.44 -11.55
C ASN A 245 -20.32 -13.73 -12.88
N LEU A 246 -18.98 -13.90 -12.80
CA LEU A 246 -18.10 -14.17 -13.93
C LEU A 246 -17.84 -15.66 -14.08
N ASP A 247 -17.45 -16.09 -15.29
CA ASP A 247 -17.21 -17.50 -15.62
C ASP A 247 -15.94 -18.05 -14.95
N LYS A 248 -16.12 -18.87 -13.92
CA LYS A 248 -15.01 -19.53 -13.20
C LYS A 248 -14.32 -20.64 -13.99
N SER A 249 -14.92 -21.14 -15.08
CA SER A 249 -14.28 -22.14 -15.93
C SER A 249 -13.03 -21.62 -16.66
N LEU A 250 -12.89 -20.30 -16.75
CA LEU A 250 -11.72 -19.61 -17.31
C LEU A 250 -10.52 -19.56 -16.35
N ILE A 251 -10.68 -20.00 -15.09
CA ILE A 251 -9.62 -19.96 -14.07
C ILE A 251 -8.91 -21.32 -14.04
N THR A 252 -7.65 -21.33 -14.48
CA THR A 252 -6.79 -22.51 -14.39
C THR A 252 -5.85 -22.38 -13.19
N GLU A 253 -5.88 -23.37 -12.30
CA GLU A 253 -4.95 -23.44 -11.18
C GLU A 253 -3.58 -23.92 -11.63
N ILE A 254 -2.55 -23.23 -11.16
CA ILE A 254 -1.17 -23.59 -11.40
C ILE A 254 -0.35 -23.51 -10.09
N SER A 255 0.78 -24.22 -10.03
CA SER A 255 1.78 -24.00 -8.97
C SER A 255 2.62 -22.76 -9.29
N SER A 256 3.07 -22.05 -8.25
CA SER A 256 4.00 -20.92 -8.41
C SER A 256 5.30 -21.31 -9.11
N ASP A 257 5.75 -22.56 -8.92
CA ASP A 257 6.95 -23.09 -9.57
C ASP A 257 6.81 -23.14 -11.11
N SER A 258 5.58 -23.22 -11.63
CA SER A 258 5.30 -23.26 -13.08
C SER A 258 5.33 -21.88 -13.76
N LEU A 259 5.35 -20.78 -12.98
CA LEU A 259 5.38 -19.42 -13.53
C LEU A 259 6.75 -18.99 -14.05
N GLY A 260 7.83 -19.73 -13.72
CA GLY A 260 9.20 -19.34 -14.09
C GLY A 260 9.64 -17.97 -13.55
N GLN A 261 9.02 -17.50 -12.47
CA GLN A 261 9.36 -16.21 -11.86
C GLN A 261 10.71 -16.31 -11.17
N GLU A 262 11.68 -15.46 -11.55
CA GLU A 262 13.01 -15.44 -10.96
C GLU A 262 12.99 -14.96 -9.50
N ALA A 263 12.18 -13.95 -9.21
CA ALA A 263 12.04 -13.42 -7.86
C ALA A 263 11.12 -14.32 -7.01
N LYS A 264 11.67 -14.86 -5.92
CA LYS A 264 10.92 -15.70 -4.98
C LYS A 264 9.84 -14.90 -4.24
N ARG A 265 8.71 -15.55 -4.00
CA ARG A 265 7.61 -15.00 -3.20
C ARG A 265 7.33 -15.89 -2.00
N PRO A 266 7.10 -15.33 -0.79
CA PRO A 266 6.74 -16.15 0.36
C PRO A 266 5.43 -16.91 0.09
N LYS A 267 5.35 -18.18 0.48
CA LYS A 267 4.18 -19.03 0.19
C LYS A 267 2.96 -18.64 1.02
N LYS A 268 3.13 -18.42 2.32
CA LYS A 268 2.01 -18.14 3.22
C LYS A 268 2.32 -16.96 4.12
N THR A 269 1.76 -15.79 3.79
CA THR A 269 1.84 -14.60 4.62
C THR A 269 0.44 -14.16 5.01
N GLY A 270 0.27 -13.85 6.28
CA GLY A 270 -0.94 -13.31 6.88
C GLY A 270 -0.54 -12.68 8.19
N PHE A 271 -1.40 -11.90 8.80
CA PHE A 271 -1.11 -11.13 9.99
C PHE A 271 -2.08 -11.45 11.14
N ILE A 272 -1.56 -11.44 12.37
CA ILE A 272 -2.35 -11.25 13.56
C ILE A 272 -2.55 -9.74 13.73
N LEU A 273 -3.79 -9.30 13.90
CA LEU A 273 -4.17 -7.88 13.87
C LEU A 273 -4.49 -7.30 15.25
N ASP A 274 -4.38 -8.10 16.31
CA ASP A 274 -4.83 -7.76 17.67
C ASP A 274 -4.25 -6.44 18.16
N LYS A 275 -2.98 -6.19 17.90
CA LYS A 275 -2.31 -4.94 18.28
C LYS A 275 -2.93 -3.72 17.59
N ALA A 276 -3.11 -3.78 16.28
CA ALA A 276 -3.71 -2.69 15.52
C ALA A 276 -5.17 -2.44 15.93
N MET A 277 -5.92 -3.51 16.16
CA MET A 277 -7.32 -3.42 16.62
C MET A 277 -7.41 -2.79 18.02
N THR A 278 -6.49 -3.13 18.92
CA THR A 278 -6.48 -2.61 20.30
C THR A 278 -5.95 -1.18 20.39
N ASP A 279 -4.78 -0.92 19.80
CA ASP A 279 -4.07 0.35 19.98
C ASP A 279 -4.58 1.46 19.07
N LEU A 280 -5.06 1.10 17.86
CA LEU A 280 -5.52 2.05 16.84
C LEU A 280 -7.01 2.01 16.60
N ASN A 281 -7.76 1.13 17.27
CA ASN A 281 -9.17 0.85 16.95
C ASN A 281 -9.36 0.51 15.45
N TYR A 282 -8.37 -0.21 14.87
CA TYR A 282 -8.42 -0.65 13.48
C TYR A 282 -9.51 -1.68 13.26
N GLN A 283 -10.35 -1.46 12.26
CA GLN A 283 -11.48 -2.34 11.94
C GLN A 283 -11.43 -2.68 10.44
N PRO A 284 -10.80 -3.80 10.05
CA PRO A 284 -10.71 -4.20 8.66
C PRO A 284 -12.06 -4.67 8.11
N HIS A 285 -12.36 -4.29 6.87
CA HIS A 285 -13.45 -4.88 6.10
C HIS A 285 -13.16 -6.37 5.81
N SER A 286 -14.22 -7.16 5.59
CA SER A 286 -14.09 -8.45 4.92
C SER A 286 -13.76 -8.24 3.43
N PHE A 287 -13.31 -9.30 2.78
CA PHE A 287 -12.99 -9.21 1.38
C PHE A 287 -14.21 -8.82 0.53
N GLU A 288 -15.39 -9.38 0.83
CA GLU A 288 -16.66 -9.06 0.13
C GLU A 288 -17.11 -7.62 0.37
N GLU A 289 -16.99 -7.11 1.60
CA GLU A 289 -17.26 -5.70 1.91
C GLU A 289 -16.34 -4.77 1.10
N GLY A 290 -15.05 -5.14 0.98
CA GLY A 290 -14.09 -4.43 0.13
C GLY A 290 -14.43 -4.51 -1.35
N LEU A 291 -14.86 -5.68 -1.87
CA LEU A 291 -15.33 -5.81 -3.26
C LEU A 291 -16.57 -4.94 -3.53
N ALA A 292 -17.49 -4.83 -2.57
CA ALA A 292 -18.66 -3.97 -2.69
C ALA A 292 -18.26 -2.49 -2.80
N LEU A 293 -17.27 -2.03 -2.02
CA LEU A 293 -16.72 -0.67 -2.13
C LEU A 293 -16.07 -0.43 -3.50
N VAL A 294 -15.23 -1.37 -3.96
CA VAL A 294 -14.61 -1.32 -5.29
C VAL A 294 -15.67 -1.26 -6.40
N SER A 295 -16.72 -2.08 -6.31
CA SER A 295 -17.80 -2.11 -7.29
C SER A 295 -18.56 -0.78 -7.38
N ARG A 296 -18.87 -0.17 -6.23
CA ARG A 296 -19.51 1.15 -6.16
C ARG A 296 -18.64 2.22 -6.83
N GLN A 297 -17.35 2.28 -6.51
CA GLN A 297 -16.42 3.27 -7.09
C GLN A 297 -16.26 3.09 -8.61
N LEU A 298 -16.29 1.84 -9.12
CA LEU A 298 -16.28 1.57 -10.56
C LEU A 298 -17.55 2.08 -11.26
N SER A 299 -18.71 2.01 -10.61
CA SER A 299 -19.97 2.51 -11.15
C SER A 299 -20.00 4.04 -11.19
N GLU A 300 -19.61 4.70 -10.10
CA GLU A 300 -19.51 6.17 -10.01
C GLU A 300 -18.56 6.75 -11.05
N GLY A 301 -17.41 6.12 -11.31
CA GLY A 301 -16.46 6.53 -12.35
C GLY A 301 -17.00 6.39 -13.76
N ARG A 302 -17.86 5.42 -14.04
CA ARG A 302 -18.53 5.27 -15.36
C ARG A 302 -19.57 6.35 -15.59
N ASP A 303 -20.35 6.72 -14.58
CA ASP A 303 -21.39 7.74 -14.68
C ASP A 303 -20.80 9.13 -14.94
N GLN A 304 -19.65 9.45 -14.32
CA GLN A 304 -18.94 10.70 -14.59
C GLN A 304 -18.43 10.79 -16.04
N LEU A 305 -17.94 9.70 -16.61
CA LEU A 305 -17.48 9.65 -18.01
C LEU A 305 -18.62 9.68 -19.02
N SER A 306 -19.81 9.16 -18.70
CA SER A 306 -20.99 9.21 -19.56
C SER A 306 -21.65 10.56 -19.57
N GLY A 307 -21.65 11.28 -18.44
CA GLY A 307 -22.15 12.66 -18.34
C GLY A 307 -21.36 13.70 -19.15
N ILE A 308 -20.06 13.47 -19.35
CA ILE A 308 -19.18 14.34 -20.16
C ILE A 308 -19.40 14.14 -21.68
N ARG A 309 -19.85 12.95 -22.09
CA ARG A 309 -20.13 12.65 -23.53
C ARG A 309 -21.52 13.07 -24.00
N GLY A 310 -22.37 13.54 -23.11
CA GLY A 310 -23.75 13.96 -23.39
C GLY A 310 -23.94 15.50 -23.42
N GLN A 311 -22.89 16.27 -23.33
CA GLN A 311 -22.83 17.72 -23.57
C GLN A 311 -22.00 17.98 -24.83
#